data_c481f67daf1da77a7af3f68dd00236eb
#
_entry.id   c481f67daf1da77a7af3f68dd00236eb
#
_cell.length_a   1.000
_cell.length_b   1.000
_cell.length_c   1.000
_cell.angle_alpha   90.00
_cell.angle_beta   90.00
_cell.angle_gamma   90.00
#
_symmetry.space_group_name_H-M   'P 1'
#
loop_
_entity.id
_entity.type
_entity.pdbx_description
1 polymer ?
#
loop_
_entity_poly.entity_id
_entity_poly.type
_entity_poly.pdbx_seq_one_letter_code
_entity_poly.pdbx_strand_id
1 'polypeptide(L)'
;MTEPSLPRRRFLTTSAATLAGVALANALPRNAHALALAPTTRRATNAATTINLGVASYSLRNFPLDKTIEMVKTLRTPFVNFKSVHVPYEKSAAELAVIRKQVEEAGLRIVGGGTIDFAKDTDEDVERLFRYARDAGMPTMVVTCMPPVVPRVEKFAKQYDIKVAIHNHGPEDKHFPSPYDVLDAVKHMDPRMGLCIDVGHTVRTGTDVVKAIRDAGPRLLDMHVKDLRDLTNKDSQCIVGEGAIPFPEIFRALDAIRFAGFVNLEYEIDANDPLPGMKQSFAYMRGVLAGQAAGAKS
;
A
#
# COMPACT_ATOMS: atom_id res chain seq x y z
N MET A 1 -27.05 29.53 56.01
CA MET A 1 -28.46 29.16 55.82
C MET A 1 -28.46 28.21 54.64
N THR A 2 -28.45 27.01 54.96
CA THR A 2 -29.40 25.89 55.00
C THR A 2 -29.40 25.14 53.68
N GLU A 3 -28.69 24.01 53.69
CA GLU A 3 -29.13 22.79 52.96
C GLU A 3 -30.51 22.33 53.47
N PRO A 4 -31.22 21.47 52.78
CA PRO A 4 -31.06 20.03 52.90
C PRO A 4 -31.35 19.21 51.63
N SER A 5 -30.66 18.10 51.39
CA SER A 5 -30.80 16.71 51.86
C SER A 5 -31.71 15.83 51.03
N LEU A 6 -31.12 14.71 50.60
CA LEU A 6 -31.63 13.46 50.01
C LEU A 6 -32.90 12.87 50.63
N PRO A 7 -33.57 11.90 49.98
CA PRO A 7 -33.30 10.53 50.40
C PRO A 7 -33.26 9.42 49.33
N ARG A 8 -32.54 8.39 49.73
CA ARG A 8 -32.52 7.01 49.24
C ARG A 8 -33.77 6.23 49.58
N ARG A 9 -34.10 5.21 48.83
CA ARG A 9 -34.59 3.87 49.27
C ARG A 9 -34.70 2.98 48.02
N ARG A 10 -33.97 1.87 47.92
CA ARG A 10 -34.06 0.53 48.56
C ARG A 10 -35.43 -0.15 48.30
N PHE A 11 -35.46 -1.32 47.75
CA PHE A 11 -35.52 -2.72 48.25
C PHE A 11 -36.26 -3.53 47.18
N LEU A 12 -36.22 -4.75 46.96
CA LEU A 12 -35.70 -6.03 47.41
C LEU A 12 -36.27 -7.09 46.48
N THR A 13 -35.47 -8.07 46.18
CA THR A 13 -35.47 -9.50 46.47
C THR A 13 -36.46 -10.44 45.80
N THR A 14 -35.87 -11.49 45.26
CA THR A 14 -36.13 -12.93 45.38
C THR A 14 -37.43 -13.52 44.82
N SER A 15 -37.29 -14.54 43.96
CA SER A 15 -37.62 -15.91 44.40
C SER A 15 -37.24 -16.96 43.37
N ALA A 16 -36.56 -17.97 43.85
CA ALA A 16 -36.34 -19.26 43.20
C ALA A 16 -37.61 -20.13 43.26
N ALA A 17 -37.82 -20.91 42.24
CA ALA A 17 -38.73 -22.07 42.33
C ALA A 17 -38.10 -23.23 41.55
N THR A 18 -37.63 -24.16 42.32
CA THR A 18 -37.33 -25.55 41.95
C THR A 18 -38.64 -26.32 41.79
N LEU A 19 -38.76 -27.14 40.76
CA LEU A 19 -39.62 -28.28 40.75
C LEU A 19 -39.00 -29.43 39.96
N ALA A 20 -38.82 -30.53 40.67
CA ALA A 20 -38.36 -31.81 40.21
C ALA A 20 -39.51 -32.58 39.53
N GLY A 21 -39.13 -33.53 38.69
CA GLY A 21 -40.08 -34.59 38.43
C GLY A 21 -39.93 -35.34 37.11
N VAL A 22 -39.44 -36.55 37.29
CA VAL A 22 -39.82 -37.82 36.67
C VAL A 22 -39.11 -38.23 35.39
N ALA A 23 -38.27 -39.24 35.60
CA ALA A 23 -37.70 -40.12 34.58
C ALA A 23 -38.78 -41.06 34.01
N LEU A 24 -38.81 -41.21 32.71
CA LEU A 24 -39.36 -42.40 32.05
C LEU A 24 -38.29 -42.90 31.06
N ALA A 25 -37.76 -44.06 31.38
CA ALA A 25 -36.96 -44.86 30.50
C ALA A 25 -37.86 -45.52 29.46
N ASN A 26 -37.56 -45.30 28.18
CA ASN A 26 -37.98 -46.21 27.11
C ASN A 26 -36.80 -46.51 26.22
N ALA A 27 -36.42 -47.78 26.22
CA ALA A 27 -35.39 -48.36 25.40
C ALA A 27 -35.85 -48.40 23.92
N LEU A 28 -35.01 -47.94 23.02
CA LEU A 28 -35.12 -48.18 21.59
C LEU A 28 -33.75 -48.63 21.03
N PRO A 29 -33.72 -49.41 19.95
CA PRO A 29 -32.60 -50.26 19.62
C PRO A 29 -31.43 -49.53 18.98
N ARG A 30 -30.22 -50.00 19.32
CA ARG A 30 -28.95 -49.67 18.64
C ARG A 30 -28.97 -50.20 17.22
N ASN A 31 -29.06 -49.28 16.27
CA ASN A 31 -28.46 -49.41 14.92
C ASN A 31 -28.22 -47.99 14.39
N ALA A 32 -27.13 -47.39 14.84
CA ALA A 32 -26.62 -46.18 14.24
C ALA A 32 -25.41 -46.54 13.38
N HIS A 33 -25.64 -46.66 12.06
CA HIS A 33 -24.54 -46.57 11.11
C HIS A 33 -23.93 -45.18 11.27
N ALA A 34 -22.73 -45.15 11.84
CA ALA A 34 -21.93 -43.95 11.83
C ALA A 34 -21.53 -43.61 10.37
N LEU A 35 -22.28 -42.74 9.76
CA LEU A 35 -21.83 -42.05 8.56
C LEU A 35 -20.64 -41.17 8.99
N ALA A 36 -19.43 -41.64 8.74
CA ALA A 36 -18.23 -40.86 8.85
C ALA A 36 -18.36 -39.70 7.85
N LEU A 37 -18.66 -38.52 8.37
CA LEU A 37 -18.50 -37.28 7.62
C LEU A 37 -17.01 -37.14 7.31
N ALA A 38 -16.64 -37.44 6.05
CA ALA A 38 -15.32 -37.08 5.53
C ALA A 38 -15.10 -35.60 5.75
N PRO A 39 -13.91 -35.17 6.21
CA PRO A 39 -13.59 -33.74 6.30
C PRO A 39 -13.69 -33.18 4.90
N THR A 40 -14.71 -32.35 4.65
CA THR A 40 -14.74 -31.51 3.47
C THR A 40 -13.55 -30.58 3.58
N THR A 41 -12.45 -30.95 2.94
CA THR A 41 -11.35 -30.01 2.68
C THR A 41 -11.95 -28.88 1.86
N ARG A 42 -12.26 -27.79 2.53
CA ARG A 42 -12.62 -26.53 1.92
C ARG A 42 -11.43 -26.14 1.05
N ARG A 43 -11.52 -26.47 -0.24
CA ARG A 43 -10.56 -26.01 -1.24
C ARG A 43 -10.61 -24.50 -1.13
N ALA A 44 -9.55 -23.88 -0.57
CA ALA A 44 -9.39 -22.46 -0.55
C ALA A 44 -9.46 -22.03 -2.02
N THR A 45 -10.56 -21.42 -2.41
CA THR A 45 -10.63 -20.72 -3.70
C THR A 45 -9.58 -19.66 -3.64
N ASN A 46 -8.49 -19.81 -4.38
CA ASN A 46 -7.53 -18.75 -4.63
C ASN A 46 -8.28 -17.65 -5.37
N ALA A 47 -8.90 -16.74 -4.61
CA ALA A 47 -9.34 -15.49 -5.19
C ALA A 47 -8.07 -14.78 -5.64
N ALA A 48 -7.94 -14.52 -6.94
CA ALA A 48 -6.83 -13.75 -7.49
C ALA A 48 -6.71 -12.43 -6.73
N THR A 49 -5.50 -12.05 -6.37
CA THR A 49 -5.24 -10.80 -5.68
C THR A 49 -5.62 -9.63 -6.60
N THR A 50 -6.45 -8.72 -6.12
CA THR A 50 -6.78 -7.52 -6.89
C THR A 50 -5.60 -6.56 -6.82
N ILE A 51 -4.86 -6.40 -7.93
CA ILE A 51 -3.79 -5.41 -8.05
C ILE A 51 -4.40 -4.01 -8.13
N ASN A 52 -4.04 -3.16 -7.16
CA ASN A 52 -4.52 -1.79 -7.08
C ASN A 52 -3.60 -0.86 -7.90
N LEU A 53 -4.09 -0.39 -9.04
CA LEU A 53 -3.37 0.59 -9.86
C LEU A 53 -3.61 2.00 -9.29
N GLY A 54 -2.54 2.75 -9.05
CA GLY A 54 -2.56 4.12 -8.52
C GLY A 54 -1.70 5.08 -9.35
N VAL A 55 -1.61 6.31 -8.90
CA VAL A 55 -0.82 7.38 -9.51
C VAL A 55 0.22 7.87 -8.50
N ALA A 56 1.50 7.88 -8.89
CA ALA A 56 2.51 8.70 -8.25
C ALA A 56 2.34 10.14 -8.77
N SER A 57 1.95 11.07 -7.90
CA SER A 57 1.55 12.41 -8.33
C SER A 57 2.71 13.22 -8.94
N TYR A 58 3.95 12.76 -8.82
CA TYR A 58 5.10 13.33 -9.54
C TYR A 58 4.88 13.34 -11.06
N SER A 59 4.12 12.40 -11.59
CA SER A 59 3.66 12.40 -12.98
C SER A 59 2.96 13.70 -13.39
N LEU A 60 2.37 14.41 -12.43
CA LEU A 60 1.57 15.62 -12.63
C LEU A 60 2.23 16.86 -11.99
N ARG A 61 3.54 16.84 -11.79
CA ARG A 61 4.33 17.82 -11.05
C ARG A 61 4.22 19.28 -11.53
N ASN A 62 3.83 19.47 -12.78
CA ASN A 62 3.67 20.81 -13.36
C ASN A 62 2.25 21.39 -13.16
N PHE A 63 1.37 20.66 -12.48
CA PHE A 63 -0.02 21.10 -12.25
C PHE A 63 -0.28 21.35 -10.76
N PRO A 64 -1.14 22.32 -10.41
CA PRO A 64 -1.57 22.53 -9.03
C PRO A 64 -2.45 21.37 -8.54
N LEU A 65 -2.64 21.26 -7.22
CA LEU A 65 -3.33 20.13 -6.58
C LEU A 65 -4.76 19.91 -7.11
N ASP A 66 -5.54 20.98 -7.27
CA ASP A 66 -6.92 20.92 -7.78
C ASP A 66 -6.96 20.29 -9.18
N LYS A 67 -6.06 20.75 -10.07
CA LYS A 67 -5.92 20.21 -11.42
C LYS A 67 -5.43 18.76 -11.40
N THR A 68 -4.49 18.46 -10.53
CA THR A 68 -3.99 17.07 -10.32
C THR A 68 -5.13 16.15 -9.91
N ILE A 69 -5.98 16.55 -8.97
CA ILE A 69 -7.17 15.78 -8.56
C ILE A 69 -8.10 15.52 -9.76
N GLU A 70 -8.42 16.55 -10.55
CA GLU A 70 -9.23 16.39 -11.76
C GLU A 70 -8.62 15.38 -12.74
N MET A 71 -7.32 15.51 -13.00
CA MET A 71 -6.61 14.64 -13.93
C MET A 71 -6.61 13.19 -13.47
N VAL A 72 -6.35 12.93 -12.17
CA VAL A 72 -6.40 11.56 -11.61
C VAL A 72 -7.78 10.95 -11.75
N LYS A 73 -8.86 11.70 -11.52
CA LYS A 73 -10.23 11.19 -11.73
C LYS A 73 -10.46 10.69 -13.16
N THR A 74 -9.88 11.34 -14.17
CA THR A 74 -10.01 10.89 -15.57
C THR A 74 -9.29 9.56 -15.84
N LEU A 75 -8.33 9.17 -15.00
CA LEU A 75 -7.61 7.89 -15.09
C LEU A 75 -8.41 6.73 -14.52
N ARG A 76 -9.57 6.98 -13.92
CA ARG A 76 -10.46 5.97 -13.32
C ARG A 76 -9.76 5.10 -12.28
N THR A 77 -8.91 5.71 -11.47
CA THR A 77 -8.35 5.12 -10.24
C THR A 77 -8.58 6.09 -9.08
N PRO A 78 -8.96 5.60 -7.90
CA PRO A 78 -9.08 6.46 -6.72
C PRO A 78 -7.78 6.61 -5.95
N PHE A 79 -6.68 5.93 -6.33
CA PHE A 79 -5.48 5.80 -5.53
C PHE A 79 -4.38 6.76 -5.96
N VAL A 80 -3.86 7.55 -5.00
CA VAL A 80 -2.78 8.51 -5.25
C VAL A 80 -1.71 8.42 -4.18
N ASN A 81 -0.46 8.30 -4.61
CA ASN A 81 0.73 8.54 -3.80
C ASN A 81 1.19 9.98 -4.06
N PHE A 82 1.14 10.84 -3.04
CA PHE A 82 1.38 12.28 -3.23
C PHE A 82 2.83 12.68 -3.03
N LYS A 83 3.38 13.44 -3.99
CA LYS A 83 4.66 14.16 -3.88
C LYS A 83 4.48 15.49 -3.15
N SER A 84 5.55 15.96 -2.52
CA SER A 84 5.56 17.26 -1.78
C SER A 84 5.22 18.48 -2.64
N VAL A 85 5.35 18.42 -3.95
CA VAL A 85 4.90 19.47 -4.86
C VAL A 85 3.38 19.72 -4.76
N HIS A 86 2.59 18.72 -4.42
CA HIS A 86 1.14 18.83 -4.24
C HIS A 86 0.72 18.89 -2.77
N VAL A 87 1.52 18.27 -1.88
CA VAL A 87 1.32 18.25 -0.42
C VAL A 87 2.61 18.74 0.24
N PRO A 88 2.83 20.07 0.34
CA PRO A 88 4.12 20.63 0.79
C PRO A 88 4.43 20.32 2.26
N TYR A 89 5.73 20.12 2.55
CA TYR A 89 6.23 19.83 3.90
C TYR A 89 6.01 20.96 4.92
N GLU A 90 5.92 22.20 4.42
CA GLU A 90 5.81 23.43 5.22
C GLU A 90 4.39 23.68 5.74
N LYS A 91 3.42 22.88 5.26
CA LYS A 91 2.02 23.01 5.67
C LYS A 91 1.83 22.57 7.12
N SER A 92 1.06 23.37 7.84
CA SER A 92 0.59 23.01 9.18
C SER A 92 -0.34 21.79 9.16
N ALA A 93 -0.50 21.14 10.30
CA ALA A 93 -1.43 20.01 10.46
C ALA A 93 -2.87 20.37 10.02
N ALA A 94 -3.32 21.60 10.29
CA ALA A 94 -4.64 22.09 9.87
C ALA A 94 -4.74 22.22 8.34
N GLU A 95 -3.74 22.77 7.67
CA GLU A 95 -3.71 22.87 6.22
C GLU A 95 -3.62 21.50 5.54
N LEU A 96 -2.81 20.57 6.10
CA LEU A 96 -2.73 19.19 5.61
C LEU A 96 -4.09 18.47 5.76
N ALA A 97 -4.81 18.70 6.84
CA ALA A 97 -6.16 18.17 7.03
C ALA A 97 -7.16 18.71 5.97
N VAL A 98 -7.02 19.98 5.58
CA VAL A 98 -7.83 20.58 4.48
C VAL A 98 -7.51 19.91 3.15
N ILE A 99 -6.22 19.71 2.83
CA ILE A 99 -5.79 19.01 1.60
C ILE A 99 -6.34 17.59 1.59
N ARG A 100 -6.19 16.85 2.69
CA ARG A 100 -6.71 15.49 2.82
C ARG A 100 -8.22 15.44 2.56
N LYS A 101 -8.97 16.33 3.20
CA LYS A 101 -10.41 16.43 3.00
C LYS A 101 -10.80 16.73 1.55
N GLN A 102 -10.08 17.65 0.89
CA GLN A 102 -10.28 17.96 -0.53
C GLN A 102 -10.09 16.73 -1.43
N VAL A 103 -9.06 15.91 -1.15
CA VAL A 103 -8.78 14.67 -1.88
C VAL A 103 -9.90 13.64 -1.65
N GLU A 104 -10.32 13.45 -0.39
CA GLU A 104 -11.38 12.51 0.00
C GLU A 104 -12.74 12.91 -0.61
N GLU A 105 -13.11 14.19 -0.56
CA GLU A 105 -14.35 14.72 -1.16
C GLU A 105 -14.39 14.58 -2.69
N ALA A 106 -13.23 14.56 -3.32
CA ALA A 106 -13.11 14.27 -4.75
C ALA A 106 -13.27 12.77 -5.09
N GLY A 107 -13.44 11.91 -4.09
CA GLY A 107 -13.53 10.46 -4.23
C GLY A 107 -12.18 9.78 -4.43
N LEU A 108 -11.08 10.46 -4.11
CA LEU A 108 -9.73 9.90 -4.15
C LEU A 108 -9.28 9.43 -2.76
N ARG A 109 -8.28 8.56 -2.74
CA ARG A 109 -7.69 8.03 -1.53
C ARG A 109 -6.18 8.24 -1.56
N ILE A 110 -5.65 8.86 -0.51
CA ILE A 110 -4.21 8.93 -0.28
C ILE A 110 -3.72 7.54 0.13
N VAL A 111 -2.86 6.93 -0.67
CA VAL A 111 -2.30 5.60 -0.41
C VAL A 111 -0.86 5.64 0.07
N GLY A 112 -0.22 6.78 -0.08
CA GLY A 112 1.14 7.04 0.38
C GLY A 112 1.60 8.45 0.02
N GLY A 113 2.83 8.73 0.34
CA GLY A 113 3.52 9.96 -0.07
C GLY A 113 5.01 9.73 -0.29
N GLY A 114 5.55 10.43 -1.26
CA GLY A 114 7.00 10.36 -1.52
C GLY A 114 7.40 10.67 -2.98
N THR A 115 8.69 10.62 -3.28
CA THR A 115 9.75 10.21 -2.34
C THR A 115 9.98 11.29 -1.28
N ILE A 116 10.01 10.89 -0.01
CA ILE A 116 10.35 11.74 1.12
C ILE A 116 11.83 11.48 1.47
N ASP A 117 12.63 12.54 1.55
CA ASP A 117 14.07 12.40 1.79
C ASP A 117 14.41 12.55 3.28
N PHE A 118 14.98 11.50 3.86
CA PHE A 118 15.56 11.52 5.20
C PHE A 118 17.04 11.91 5.12
N ALA A 119 17.30 13.17 4.81
CA ALA A 119 18.65 13.70 4.59
C ALA A 119 19.49 13.83 5.87
N LYS A 120 18.86 13.84 7.05
CA LYS A 120 19.55 14.03 8.34
C LYS A 120 19.24 12.89 9.31
N ASP A 121 20.28 12.45 10.04
CA ASP A 121 20.19 11.42 11.06
C ASP A 121 20.01 12.01 12.47
N THR A 122 18.91 12.73 12.68
CA THR A 122 18.49 13.23 13.99
C THR A 122 17.05 12.84 14.29
N ASP A 123 16.73 12.64 15.58
CA ASP A 123 15.35 12.32 15.98
C ASP A 123 14.37 13.42 15.56
N GLU A 124 14.77 14.68 15.70
CA GLU A 124 13.94 15.83 15.36
C GLU A 124 13.57 15.89 13.87
N ASP A 125 14.57 15.72 12.98
CA ASP A 125 14.36 15.77 11.52
C ASP A 125 13.53 14.58 11.05
N VAL A 126 13.83 13.37 11.53
CA VAL A 126 13.10 12.16 11.16
C VAL A 126 11.66 12.23 11.67
N GLU A 127 11.45 12.56 12.95
CA GLU A 127 10.11 12.66 13.53
C GLU A 127 9.25 13.73 12.84
N ARG A 128 9.84 14.86 12.46
CA ARG A 128 9.15 15.91 11.72
C ARG A 128 8.49 15.37 10.45
N LEU A 129 9.16 14.51 9.69
CA LEU A 129 8.63 13.89 8.48
C LEU A 129 7.54 12.85 8.78
N PHE A 130 7.64 12.14 9.90
CA PHE A 130 6.56 11.24 10.33
C PHE A 130 5.31 12.00 10.79
N ARG A 131 5.48 13.13 11.50
CA ARG A 131 4.35 14.02 11.84
C ARG A 131 3.67 14.53 10.57
N TYR A 132 4.45 15.01 9.61
CA TYR A 132 3.93 15.41 8.30
C TYR A 132 3.13 14.29 7.64
N ALA A 133 3.67 13.09 7.52
CA ALA A 133 3.00 11.95 6.89
C ALA A 133 1.68 11.58 7.61
N ARG A 134 1.70 11.57 8.95
CA ARG A 134 0.49 11.36 9.77
C ARG A 134 -0.57 12.42 9.50
N ASP A 135 -0.20 13.68 9.52
CA ASP A 135 -1.13 14.81 9.38
C ASP A 135 -1.70 14.90 7.96
N ALA A 136 -0.89 14.53 6.96
CA ALA A 136 -1.32 14.38 5.57
C ALA A 136 -2.15 13.10 5.31
N GLY A 137 -2.25 12.18 6.28
CA GLY A 137 -3.00 10.93 6.13
C GLY A 137 -2.33 9.90 5.22
N MET A 138 -1.01 9.86 5.19
CA MET A 138 -0.21 8.93 4.39
C MET A 138 0.05 7.63 5.17
N PRO A 139 -0.57 6.50 4.81
CA PRO A 139 -0.35 5.22 5.49
C PRO A 139 1.00 4.58 5.16
N THR A 140 1.61 5.00 4.05
CA THR A 140 2.92 4.53 3.60
C THR A 140 3.76 5.73 3.14
N MET A 141 4.98 5.80 3.62
CA MET A 141 5.98 6.75 3.14
C MET A 141 6.90 6.03 2.15
N VAL A 142 6.97 6.52 0.92
CA VAL A 142 8.00 6.14 -0.05
C VAL A 142 9.18 7.06 0.19
N VAL A 143 10.36 6.51 0.48
CA VAL A 143 11.45 7.30 1.03
C VAL A 143 12.78 7.09 0.32
N THR A 144 13.60 8.14 0.35
CA THR A 144 15.05 8.05 0.11
C THR A 144 15.79 8.33 1.41
N CYS A 145 16.89 7.63 1.66
CA CYS A 145 17.70 7.84 2.86
C CYS A 145 19.11 7.25 2.68
N MET A 146 20.02 7.61 3.56
CA MET A 146 21.30 6.92 3.70
C MET A 146 21.17 5.73 4.66
N PRO A 147 21.94 4.64 4.46
CA PRO A 147 21.87 3.46 5.32
C PRO A 147 21.98 3.74 6.84
N PRO A 148 22.83 4.66 7.33
CA PRO A 148 22.90 4.96 8.77
C PRO A 148 21.60 5.49 9.38
N VAL A 149 20.73 6.13 8.59
CA VAL A 149 19.45 6.70 9.08
C VAL A 149 18.36 5.64 9.26
N VAL A 150 18.48 4.50 8.56
CA VAL A 150 17.43 3.48 8.48
C VAL A 150 16.97 2.96 9.86
N PRO A 151 17.86 2.69 10.85
CA PRO A 151 17.44 2.27 12.19
C PRO A 151 16.62 3.34 12.94
N ARG A 152 16.90 4.62 12.71
CA ARG A 152 16.12 5.71 13.28
C ARG A 152 14.75 5.81 12.63
N VAL A 153 14.68 5.65 11.32
CA VAL A 153 13.42 5.60 10.57
C VAL A 153 12.54 4.46 11.09
N GLU A 154 13.10 3.27 11.34
CA GLU A 154 12.38 2.14 11.94
C GLU A 154 11.78 2.49 13.31
N LYS A 155 12.53 3.19 14.18
CA LYS A 155 12.04 3.66 15.48
C LYS A 155 10.72 4.42 15.32
N PHE A 156 10.71 5.40 14.42
CA PHE A 156 9.53 6.24 14.21
C PHE A 156 8.43 5.54 13.39
N ALA A 157 8.78 4.64 12.48
CA ALA A 157 7.80 3.79 11.80
C ALA A 157 6.94 3.00 12.81
N LYS A 158 7.57 2.45 13.84
CA LYS A 158 6.88 1.77 14.95
C LYS A 158 6.05 2.73 15.80
N GLN A 159 6.61 3.89 16.13
CA GLN A 159 5.95 4.89 16.98
C GLN A 159 4.67 5.46 16.34
N TYR A 160 4.71 5.72 15.04
CA TYR A 160 3.62 6.35 14.29
C TYR A 160 2.68 5.35 13.61
N ASP A 161 3.02 4.05 13.62
CA ASP A 161 2.34 2.98 12.89
C ASP A 161 2.21 3.28 11.39
N ILE A 162 3.27 3.81 10.78
CA ILE A 162 3.34 4.16 9.36
C ILE A 162 4.34 3.22 8.68
N LYS A 163 3.96 2.69 7.52
CA LYS A 163 4.86 1.89 6.68
C LYS A 163 5.89 2.77 5.99
N VAL A 164 7.10 2.26 5.86
CA VAL A 164 8.20 2.93 5.17
C VAL A 164 8.71 2.03 4.06
N ALA A 165 8.54 2.47 2.84
CA ALA A 165 8.97 1.80 1.63
C ALA A 165 10.20 2.53 1.06
N ILE A 166 11.41 2.00 1.29
CA ILE A 166 12.63 2.57 0.74
C ILE A 166 12.63 2.35 -0.77
N HIS A 167 12.81 3.42 -1.52
CA HIS A 167 12.77 3.43 -2.97
C HIS A 167 14.16 3.15 -3.55
N ASN A 168 14.28 2.17 -4.44
CA ASN A 168 15.52 1.96 -5.19
C ASN A 168 15.56 2.92 -6.38
N HIS A 169 16.74 3.54 -6.65
CA HIS A 169 16.84 4.69 -7.56
C HIS A 169 17.75 4.45 -8.78
N GLY A 170 18.16 3.19 -9.00
CA GLY A 170 18.98 2.82 -10.16
C GLY A 170 20.46 3.08 -9.99
N PRO A 171 21.24 2.93 -11.06
CA PRO A 171 22.71 2.94 -11.00
C PRO A 171 23.32 4.24 -10.47
N GLU A 172 22.57 5.34 -10.51
CA GLU A 172 23.01 6.66 -10.02
C GLU A 172 22.95 6.78 -8.50
N ASP A 173 22.13 5.96 -7.83
CA ASP A 173 22.04 5.95 -6.37
C ASP A 173 23.19 5.16 -5.76
N LYS A 174 23.95 5.79 -4.87
CA LYS A 174 25.09 5.18 -4.18
C LYS A 174 24.70 4.26 -3.04
N HIS A 175 23.46 4.32 -2.57
CA HIS A 175 23.00 3.67 -1.36
C HIS A 175 22.01 2.53 -1.64
N PHE A 176 21.02 2.81 -2.45
CA PHE A 176 19.96 1.86 -2.79
C PHE A 176 19.72 1.79 -4.31
N PRO A 177 20.72 1.38 -5.09
CA PRO A 177 20.57 1.27 -6.55
C PRO A 177 19.55 0.22 -6.95
N SER A 178 19.50 -0.92 -6.25
CA SER A 178 18.63 -2.05 -6.58
C SER A 178 17.70 -2.45 -5.42
N PRO A 179 16.65 -3.24 -5.69
CA PRO A 179 15.80 -3.80 -4.64
C PRO A 179 16.56 -4.65 -3.62
N TYR A 180 17.64 -5.31 -4.01
CA TYR A 180 18.41 -6.17 -3.11
C TYR A 180 19.19 -5.39 -2.06
N ASP A 181 19.68 -4.18 -2.41
CA ASP A 181 20.33 -3.30 -1.44
C ASP A 181 19.35 -2.89 -0.33
N VAL A 182 18.11 -2.60 -0.70
CA VAL A 182 17.05 -2.30 0.26
C VAL A 182 16.68 -3.53 1.09
N LEU A 183 16.49 -4.70 0.45
CA LEU A 183 16.18 -5.95 1.14
C LEU A 183 17.22 -6.29 2.21
N ASP A 184 18.49 -6.13 1.87
CA ASP A 184 19.59 -6.35 2.83
C ASP A 184 19.51 -5.41 4.03
N ALA A 185 19.19 -4.14 3.79
CA ALA A 185 19.05 -3.15 4.86
C ALA A 185 17.87 -3.44 5.80
N VAL A 186 16.74 -3.96 5.27
CA VAL A 186 15.51 -4.11 6.07
C VAL A 186 15.20 -5.55 6.51
N LYS A 187 16.01 -6.54 6.15
CA LYS A 187 15.72 -7.97 6.36
C LYS A 187 15.41 -8.37 7.80
N HIS A 188 16.02 -7.70 8.77
CA HIS A 188 15.86 -7.98 10.21
C HIS A 188 15.04 -6.91 10.95
N MET A 189 14.45 -5.95 10.22
CA MET A 189 13.68 -4.84 10.78
C MET A 189 12.20 -5.19 10.96
N ASP A 190 11.50 -4.31 11.66
CA ASP A 190 10.05 -4.36 11.81
C ASP A 190 9.36 -4.53 10.44
N PRO A 191 8.24 -5.26 10.34
CA PRO A 191 7.52 -5.44 9.07
C PRO A 191 7.01 -4.14 8.42
N ARG A 192 6.98 -3.01 9.14
CA ARG A 192 6.68 -1.70 8.57
C ARG A 192 7.79 -1.17 7.67
N MET A 193 9.01 -1.70 7.81
CA MET A 193 10.14 -1.37 6.95
C MET A 193 10.19 -2.32 5.75
N GLY A 194 10.20 -1.77 4.55
CA GLY A 194 10.23 -2.55 3.32
C GLY A 194 10.66 -1.71 2.12
N LEU A 195 10.27 -2.16 0.93
CA LEU A 195 10.67 -1.53 -0.32
C LEU A 195 9.50 -0.91 -1.06
N CYS A 196 9.81 0.15 -1.80
CA CYS A 196 9.11 0.54 -3.02
C CYS A 196 9.99 0.15 -4.20
N ILE A 197 9.62 -0.88 -4.97
CA ILE A 197 10.34 -1.22 -6.19
C ILE A 197 9.93 -0.25 -7.29
N ASP A 198 10.90 0.56 -7.78
CA ASP A 198 10.75 1.23 -9.06
C ASP A 198 11.26 0.30 -10.16
N VAL A 199 10.36 -0.08 -11.06
CA VAL A 199 10.67 -1.08 -12.08
C VAL A 199 11.70 -0.57 -13.10
N GLY A 200 11.62 0.72 -13.48
CA GLY A 200 12.55 1.32 -14.43
C GLY A 200 13.96 1.47 -13.85
N HIS A 201 14.05 1.90 -12.61
CA HIS A 201 15.34 1.95 -11.91
C HIS A 201 15.93 0.56 -11.70
N THR A 202 15.10 -0.43 -11.37
CA THR A 202 15.52 -1.81 -11.14
C THR A 202 16.16 -2.42 -12.39
N VAL A 203 15.47 -2.37 -13.53
CA VAL A 203 15.98 -3.02 -14.76
C VAL A 203 17.27 -2.36 -15.26
N ARG A 204 17.46 -1.05 -15.01
CA ARG A 204 18.68 -0.33 -15.38
C ARG A 204 19.92 -0.79 -14.61
N THR A 205 19.77 -1.45 -13.47
CA THR A 205 20.88 -2.10 -12.75
C THR A 205 21.22 -3.49 -13.29
N GLY A 206 20.52 -3.97 -14.31
CA GLY A 206 20.61 -5.36 -14.78
C GLY A 206 19.88 -6.35 -13.89
N THR A 207 19.13 -5.89 -12.90
CA THR A 207 18.37 -6.75 -11.98
C THR A 207 17.09 -7.26 -12.66
N ASP A 208 16.85 -8.58 -12.56
CA ASP A 208 15.58 -9.17 -12.93
C ASP A 208 14.48 -8.70 -11.97
N VAL A 209 13.65 -7.80 -12.45
CA VAL A 209 12.57 -7.18 -11.66
C VAL A 209 11.52 -8.20 -11.21
N VAL A 210 11.23 -9.21 -12.03
CA VAL A 210 10.24 -10.26 -11.70
C VAL A 210 10.75 -11.14 -10.55
N LYS A 211 12.04 -11.50 -10.61
CA LYS A 211 12.70 -12.22 -9.51
C LYS A 211 12.76 -11.36 -8.24
N ALA A 212 13.15 -10.09 -8.35
CA ALA A 212 13.22 -9.16 -7.23
C ALA A 212 11.86 -9.00 -6.51
N ILE A 213 10.75 -8.93 -7.25
CA ILE A 213 9.40 -8.90 -6.68
C ILE A 213 9.11 -10.16 -5.85
N ARG A 214 9.43 -11.34 -6.39
CA ARG A 214 9.24 -12.62 -5.68
C ARG A 214 10.08 -12.72 -4.42
N ASP A 215 11.36 -12.33 -4.51
CA ASP A 215 12.29 -12.37 -3.39
C ASP A 215 11.92 -11.34 -2.30
N ALA A 216 11.37 -10.19 -2.69
CA ALA A 216 10.88 -9.18 -1.76
C ALA A 216 9.71 -9.70 -0.92
N GLY A 217 8.80 -10.47 -1.51
CA GLY A 217 7.68 -11.06 -0.79
C GLY A 217 6.92 -10.03 0.05
N PRO A 218 6.73 -10.27 1.37
CA PRO A 218 5.98 -9.36 2.25
C PRO A 218 6.71 -8.03 2.54
N ARG A 219 7.98 -7.90 2.16
CA ARG A 219 8.73 -6.64 2.27
C ARG A 219 8.43 -5.66 1.15
N LEU A 220 7.77 -6.09 0.08
CA LEU A 220 7.29 -5.19 -0.97
C LEU A 220 6.05 -4.44 -0.45
N LEU A 221 6.18 -3.15 -0.20
CA LEU A 221 5.13 -2.31 0.38
C LEU A 221 4.46 -1.39 -0.63
N ASP A 222 5.20 -0.95 -1.64
CA ASP A 222 4.72 -0.08 -2.70
C ASP A 222 5.49 -0.34 -4.01
N MET A 223 4.99 0.16 -5.14
CA MET A 223 5.67 0.09 -6.42
C MET A 223 5.50 1.38 -7.21
N HIS A 224 6.59 1.84 -7.82
CA HIS A 224 6.55 2.81 -8.89
C HIS A 224 6.74 2.11 -10.24
N VAL A 225 5.87 2.39 -11.19
CA VAL A 225 5.93 1.79 -12.52
C VAL A 225 6.08 2.84 -13.61
N LYS A 226 6.99 2.57 -14.51
CA LYS A 226 7.29 3.27 -15.74
C LYS A 226 7.77 2.25 -16.76
N ASP A 227 7.84 2.59 -18.04
CA ASP A 227 8.36 1.67 -19.05
C ASP A 227 9.52 2.30 -19.82
N LEU A 228 10.43 1.48 -20.30
CA LEU A 228 11.64 1.88 -21.00
C LEU A 228 11.77 1.10 -22.30
N ARG A 229 12.09 1.78 -23.42
CA ARG A 229 12.44 1.11 -24.69
C ARG A 229 13.80 0.43 -24.62
N ASP A 230 14.76 1.06 -23.94
CA ASP A 230 16.09 0.53 -23.66
C ASP A 230 16.25 0.42 -22.13
N LEU A 231 16.37 -0.82 -21.65
CA LEU A 231 16.45 -1.13 -20.22
C LEU A 231 17.71 -0.59 -19.52
N THR A 232 18.65 -0.04 -20.25
CA THR A 232 19.88 0.57 -19.70
C THR A 232 19.82 2.10 -19.70
N ASN A 233 18.90 2.70 -20.45
CA ASN A 233 18.83 4.13 -20.66
C ASN A 233 17.59 4.76 -19.98
N LYS A 234 17.81 5.62 -18.97
CA LYS A 234 16.73 6.33 -18.26
C LYS A 234 15.91 7.27 -19.17
N ASP A 235 16.54 7.82 -20.21
CA ASP A 235 15.91 8.78 -21.12
C ASP A 235 15.08 8.08 -22.21
N SER A 236 15.02 6.74 -22.19
CA SER A 236 14.20 5.93 -23.11
C SER A 236 12.78 5.66 -22.59
N GLN A 237 12.36 6.39 -21.55
CA GLN A 237 11.02 6.22 -20.97
C GLN A 237 9.92 6.37 -22.04
N CYS A 238 8.91 5.52 -21.97
CA CYS A 238 7.79 5.49 -22.90
C CYS A 238 6.47 5.16 -22.18
N ILE A 239 5.39 5.16 -22.93
CA ILE A 239 4.08 4.72 -22.44
C ILE A 239 4.18 3.26 -21.99
N VAL A 240 3.61 2.92 -20.83
CA VAL A 240 3.60 1.55 -20.31
C VAL A 240 2.93 0.62 -21.32
N GLY A 241 3.68 -0.41 -21.75
CA GLY A 241 3.30 -1.35 -22.79
C GLY A 241 3.93 -1.08 -24.15
N GLU A 242 4.63 0.03 -24.32
CA GLU A 242 5.41 0.32 -25.52
C GLU A 242 6.92 0.06 -25.37
N GLY A 243 7.36 -0.30 -24.15
CA GLY A 243 8.74 -0.59 -23.81
C GLY A 243 9.02 -2.07 -23.68
N ALA A 244 10.14 -2.37 -23.02
CA ALA A 244 10.66 -3.71 -22.86
C ALA A 244 10.49 -4.28 -21.44
N ILE A 245 9.87 -3.55 -20.51
CA ILE A 245 9.64 -4.04 -19.15
C ILE A 245 8.51 -5.08 -19.17
N PRO A 246 8.71 -6.28 -18.54
CA PRO A 246 7.80 -7.41 -18.68
C PRO A 246 6.57 -7.30 -17.76
N PHE A 247 5.66 -6.36 -18.01
CA PHE A 247 4.48 -6.10 -17.16
C PHE A 247 3.58 -7.33 -16.94
N PRO A 248 3.32 -8.20 -17.93
CA PRO A 248 2.55 -9.41 -17.67
C PRO A 248 3.19 -10.32 -16.61
N GLU A 249 4.52 -10.46 -16.64
CA GLU A 249 5.29 -11.26 -15.68
C GLU A 249 5.33 -10.59 -14.31
N ILE A 250 5.45 -9.27 -14.26
CA ILE A 250 5.40 -8.45 -13.03
C ILE A 250 4.07 -8.67 -12.33
N PHE A 251 2.94 -8.53 -13.03
CA PHE A 251 1.62 -8.71 -12.42
C PHE A 251 1.38 -10.14 -11.94
N ARG A 252 1.88 -11.16 -12.67
CA ARG A 252 1.86 -12.54 -12.17
C ARG A 252 2.70 -12.74 -10.92
N ALA A 253 3.85 -12.09 -10.83
CA ALA A 253 4.69 -12.15 -9.63
C ALA A 253 4.01 -11.47 -8.43
N LEU A 254 3.39 -10.32 -8.64
CA LEU A 254 2.63 -9.61 -7.60
C LEU A 254 1.44 -10.44 -7.08
N ASP A 255 0.71 -11.10 -7.98
CA ASP A 255 -0.38 -12.01 -7.58
C ASP A 255 0.15 -13.21 -6.78
N ALA A 256 1.25 -13.80 -7.23
CA ALA A 256 1.89 -14.95 -6.56
C ALA A 256 2.33 -14.64 -5.11
N ILE A 257 2.84 -13.44 -4.85
CA ILE A 257 3.21 -13.00 -3.49
C ILE A 257 2.03 -12.40 -2.71
N ARG A 258 0.84 -12.34 -3.31
CA ARG A 258 -0.36 -11.70 -2.74
C ARG A 258 -0.11 -10.25 -2.35
N PHE A 259 0.49 -9.49 -3.26
CA PHE A 259 0.81 -8.09 -3.03
C PHE A 259 -0.42 -7.29 -2.63
N ALA A 260 -0.35 -6.63 -1.48
CA ALA A 260 -1.46 -5.87 -0.91
C ALA A 260 -1.26 -4.34 -0.99
N GLY A 261 -0.17 -3.89 -1.60
CA GLY A 261 0.16 -2.48 -1.80
C GLY A 261 -0.46 -1.89 -3.07
N PHE A 262 0.17 -0.85 -3.58
CA PHE A 262 -0.29 -0.13 -4.76
C PHE A 262 0.79 -0.13 -5.84
N VAL A 263 0.34 -0.24 -7.10
CA VAL A 263 1.18 -0.11 -8.29
C VAL A 263 0.92 1.30 -8.83
N ASN A 264 1.79 2.23 -8.47
CA ASN A 264 1.64 3.65 -8.78
C ASN A 264 2.37 3.99 -10.07
N LEU A 265 1.64 4.43 -11.10
CA LEU A 265 2.23 4.93 -12.34
C LEU A 265 3.02 6.20 -12.05
N GLU A 266 4.32 6.19 -12.34
CA GLU A 266 5.20 7.35 -12.30
C GLU A 266 5.64 7.69 -13.73
N TYR A 267 4.82 8.54 -14.38
CA TYR A 267 4.99 8.96 -15.77
C TYR A 267 5.78 10.26 -15.82
N GLU A 268 7.04 10.19 -16.24
CA GLU A 268 7.96 11.34 -16.15
C GLU A 268 8.20 12.06 -17.47
N ILE A 269 7.68 11.54 -18.56
CA ILE A 269 7.72 12.18 -19.89
C ILE A 269 6.51 13.09 -20.10
N ASP A 270 6.61 14.00 -21.06
CA ASP A 270 5.54 14.94 -21.42
C ASP A 270 4.93 15.69 -20.22
N ALA A 271 5.81 16.24 -19.37
CA ALA A 271 5.39 16.83 -18.07
C ALA A 271 4.34 17.95 -18.20
N ASN A 272 4.20 18.56 -19.38
CA ASN A 272 3.20 19.60 -19.66
C ASN A 272 1.87 19.06 -20.22
N ASP A 273 1.86 17.82 -20.75
CA ASP A 273 0.66 17.11 -21.21
C ASP A 273 0.76 15.58 -20.95
N PRO A 274 0.90 15.15 -19.71
CA PRO A 274 1.14 13.73 -19.38
C PRO A 274 -0.11 12.86 -19.54
N LEU A 275 -1.30 13.45 -19.51
CA LEU A 275 -2.57 12.74 -19.39
C LEU A 275 -2.88 11.77 -20.54
N PRO A 276 -2.58 12.07 -21.82
CA PRO A 276 -2.78 11.10 -22.90
C PRO A 276 -1.97 9.81 -22.71
N GLY A 277 -0.67 9.94 -22.42
CA GLY A 277 0.21 8.79 -22.20
C GLY A 277 -0.14 8.01 -20.91
N MET A 278 -0.50 8.71 -19.83
CA MET A 278 -0.99 8.06 -18.62
C MET A 278 -2.27 7.25 -18.86
N LYS A 279 -3.23 7.78 -19.65
CA LYS A 279 -4.45 7.04 -20.02
C LYS A 279 -4.13 5.75 -20.79
N GLN A 280 -3.20 5.81 -21.73
CA GLN A 280 -2.77 4.63 -22.50
C GLN A 280 -2.07 3.63 -21.60
N SER A 281 -1.17 4.08 -20.72
CA SER A 281 -0.49 3.25 -19.71
C SER A 281 -1.50 2.50 -18.83
N PHE A 282 -2.51 3.20 -18.30
CA PHE A 282 -3.56 2.59 -17.50
C PHE A 282 -4.43 1.61 -18.30
N ALA A 283 -4.73 1.91 -19.57
CA ALA A 283 -5.49 1.01 -20.45
C ALA A 283 -4.74 -0.30 -20.67
N TYR A 284 -3.45 -0.22 -20.99
CA TYR A 284 -2.59 -1.40 -21.15
C TYR A 284 -2.53 -2.24 -19.86
N MET A 285 -2.20 -1.63 -18.72
CA MET A 285 -2.09 -2.35 -17.44
C MET A 285 -3.41 -3.06 -17.07
N ARG A 286 -4.54 -2.39 -17.25
CA ARG A 286 -5.87 -3.00 -17.03
C ARG A 286 -6.16 -4.15 -18.01
N GLY A 287 -5.74 -4.01 -19.26
CA GLY A 287 -5.87 -5.08 -20.27
C GLY A 287 -5.09 -6.33 -19.86
N VAL A 288 -3.84 -6.17 -19.39
CA VAL A 288 -3.03 -7.29 -18.91
C VAL A 288 -3.70 -7.97 -17.72
N LEU A 289 -4.14 -7.21 -16.71
CA LEU A 289 -4.81 -7.75 -15.52
C LEU A 289 -6.12 -8.46 -15.87
N ALA A 290 -6.92 -7.91 -16.78
CA ALA A 290 -8.16 -8.54 -17.24
C ALA A 290 -7.89 -9.86 -17.99
N GLY A 291 -6.87 -9.90 -18.85
CA GLY A 291 -6.45 -11.11 -19.55
C GLY A 291 -5.99 -12.22 -18.59
N GLN A 292 -5.22 -11.87 -17.56
CA GLN A 292 -4.78 -12.84 -16.54
C GLN A 292 -5.95 -13.38 -15.72
N ALA A 293 -6.90 -12.52 -15.33
CA ALA A 293 -8.10 -12.96 -14.62
C ALA A 293 -9.02 -13.88 -15.45
N ALA A 294 -9.07 -13.71 -16.76
CA ALA A 294 -9.81 -14.58 -17.65
C ALA A 294 -9.13 -15.96 -17.81
N GLY A 295 -7.80 -15.98 -17.99
CA GLY A 295 -7.02 -17.22 -18.11
C GLY A 295 -6.98 -18.06 -16.82
N ALA A 296 -7.17 -17.47 -15.66
CA ALA A 296 -7.22 -18.20 -14.38
C ALA A 296 -8.57 -18.93 -14.15
N LYS A 297 -9.60 -18.66 -14.98
CA LYS A 297 -10.93 -19.26 -14.89
C LYS A 297 -11.17 -20.40 -15.91
N SER A 298 -10.27 -20.54 -16.88
CA SER A 298 -10.26 -21.62 -17.87
C SER A 298 -9.38 -22.79 -17.39
#